data_c9a00ec5788f0a88932981ff5ca9cee1
#
_entry.id   c9a00ec5788f0a88932981ff5ca9cee1
#
_cell.length_a   1.000
_cell.length_b   1.000
_cell.length_c   1.000
_cell.angle_alpha   90.00
_cell.angle_beta   90.00
_cell.angle_gamma   90.00
#
_symmetry.space_group_name_H-M   'P 1'
#
loop_
_entity.id
_entity.type
_entity.pdbx_description
1 polymer ?
#
loop_
_entity_poly.entity_id
_entity_poly.type
_entity_poly.pdbx_seq_one_letter_code
_entity_poly.pdbx_strand_id
1 'polypeptide(L)'
;MKEFLPVIRSSSLFSGISETELAAMLSCLETREERFPKDTFLLRTGDTAESIGLVLSGSVLVVQEDIWGNRNILSKAGPGQTFAAAYACAPGSLLNVSVLAETPVTAMFLNVKSVLNVCPSACEHHSRIIRNLLGELAEKNLRFGEKLTHMGQRTTRAKLMSYFSAEAQRLGTYEFDIPFSRQQLADYLAVERSGLSLELGKMRSEGLLDFHKSHFILKV
;
A
#
# COMPACT_ATOMS: atom_id res chain seq x y z
N MET A 1 -13.26 -15.65 7.63
CA MET A 1 -14.09 -14.54 7.08
C MET A 1 -14.86 -13.74 8.14
N LYS A 2 -15.70 -14.36 9.03
CA LYS A 2 -16.50 -13.57 10.03
C LYS A 2 -15.63 -12.72 10.95
N GLU A 3 -14.49 -13.20 11.38
CA GLU A 3 -13.55 -12.46 12.25
C GLU A 3 -12.95 -11.21 11.58
N PHE A 4 -12.89 -11.16 10.24
CA PHE A 4 -12.33 -10.06 9.48
C PHE A 4 -13.37 -9.05 8.95
N LEU A 5 -14.66 -9.24 9.24
CA LEU A 5 -15.71 -8.30 8.82
C LEU A 5 -15.42 -6.84 9.23
N PRO A 6 -14.93 -6.54 10.46
CA PRO A 6 -14.58 -5.17 10.82
C PRO A 6 -13.50 -4.57 9.92
N VAL A 7 -12.47 -5.35 9.56
CA VAL A 7 -11.38 -4.92 8.68
C VAL A 7 -11.87 -4.71 7.25
N ILE A 8 -12.70 -5.63 6.72
CA ILE A 8 -13.28 -5.50 5.39
C ILE A 8 -14.13 -4.23 5.29
N ARG A 9 -14.95 -3.94 6.33
CA ARG A 9 -15.78 -2.72 6.39
C ARG A 9 -14.96 -1.43 6.50
N SER A 10 -13.79 -1.47 7.12
CA SER A 10 -12.90 -0.30 7.21
C SER A 10 -12.16 0.00 5.90
N SER A 11 -12.18 -0.93 4.94
CA SER A 11 -11.55 -0.74 3.64
C SER A 11 -12.31 0.30 2.80
N SER A 12 -11.55 1.19 2.15
CA SER A 12 -12.07 2.16 1.18
C SER A 12 -12.87 1.48 0.07
N LEU A 13 -12.47 0.26 -0.33
CA LEU A 13 -13.14 -0.53 -1.37
C LEU A 13 -14.61 -0.83 -1.03
N PHE A 14 -14.92 -1.05 0.25
CA PHE A 14 -16.26 -1.36 0.74
C PHE A 14 -16.97 -0.17 1.41
N SER A 15 -16.45 1.03 1.24
CA SER A 15 -17.04 2.24 1.83
C SER A 15 -18.49 2.44 1.40
N GLY A 16 -19.37 2.74 2.36
CA GLY A 16 -20.79 2.98 2.13
C GLY A 16 -21.63 1.73 1.83
N ILE A 17 -21.09 0.52 2.05
CA ILE A 17 -21.80 -0.76 1.94
C ILE A 17 -22.20 -1.23 3.33
N SER A 18 -23.46 -1.57 3.53
CA SER A 18 -23.95 -2.08 4.81
C SER A 18 -23.47 -3.51 5.09
N GLU A 19 -23.55 -3.96 6.33
CA GLU A 19 -23.09 -5.29 6.73
C GLU A 19 -23.88 -6.43 6.08
N THR A 20 -25.20 -6.24 5.92
CA THR A 20 -26.08 -7.20 5.26
C THR A 20 -25.78 -7.31 3.76
N GLU A 21 -25.52 -6.17 3.13
CA GLU A 21 -25.14 -6.09 1.71
C GLU A 21 -23.74 -6.70 1.47
N LEU A 22 -22.79 -6.43 2.39
CA LEU A 22 -21.43 -6.95 2.29
C LEU A 22 -21.40 -8.48 2.29
N ALA A 23 -22.18 -9.13 3.18
CA ALA A 23 -22.25 -10.59 3.23
C ALA A 23 -22.74 -11.20 1.91
N ALA A 24 -23.76 -10.60 1.29
CA ALA A 24 -24.26 -11.01 -0.02
C ALA A 24 -23.23 -10.76 -1.13
N MET A 25 -22.57 -9.59 -1.12
CA MET A 25 -21.55 -9.23 -2.11
C MET A 25 -20.33 -10.14 -2.08
N LEU A 26 -19.80 -10.49 -0.91
CA LEU A 26 -18.62 -11.35 -0.79
C LEU A 26 -18.83 -12.72 -1.46
N SER A 27 -20.07 -13.22 -1.47
CA SER A 27 -20.43 -14.43 -2.22
C SER A 27 -20.40 -14.21 -3.73
N CYS A 28 -20.88 -13.04 -4.21
CA CYS A 28 -20.90 -12.72 -5.64
C CYS A 28 -19.51 -12.37 -6.21
N LEU A 29 -18.61 -11.87 -5.36
CA LEU A 29 -17.27 -11.42 -5.77
C LEU A 29 -16.24 -12.57 -5.87
N GLU A 30 -16.68 -13.82 -5.71
CA GLU A 30 -15.81 -15.00 -5.77
C GLU A 30 -14.54 -14.83 -4.91
N THR A 31 -14.76 -14.44 -3.64
CA THR A 31 -13.66 -14.16 -2.72
C THR A 31 -13.02 -15.43 -2.19
N ARG A 32 -11.68 -15.43 -2.07
CA ARG A 32 -10.92 -16.48 -1.41
C ARG A 32 -10.02 -15.90 -0.34
N GLU A 33 -9.88 -16.59 0.79
CA GLU A 33 -8.97 -16.25 1.88
C GLU A 33 -7.72 -17.11 1.78
N GLU A 34 -6.55 -16.49 1.86
CA GLU A 34 -5.27 -17.19 1.86
C GLU A 34 -4.36 -16.65 2.97
N ARG A 35 -3.49 -17.53 3.51
CA ARG A 35 -2.55 -17.21 4.58
C ARG A 35 -1.13 -17.40 4.10
N PHE A 36 -0.29 -16.44 4.41
CA PHE A 36 1.11 -16.41 3.99
C PHE A 36 2.02 -16.23 5.20
N PRO A 37 3.03 -17.08 5.38
CA PRO A 37 4.09 -16.86 6.34
C PRO A 37 4.84 -15.56 6.04
N LYS A 38 5.50 -15.01 7.06
CA LYS A 38 6.44 -13.89 6.87
C LYS A 38 7.50 -14.26 5.83
N ASP A 39 7.97 -13.26 5.08
CA ASP A 39 9.02 -13.36 4.06
C ASP A 39 8.67 -14.27 2.87
N THR A 40 7.37 -14.53 2.64
CA THR A 40 6.88 -15.23 1.44
C THR A 40 6.24 -14.27 0.44
N PHE A 41 6.34 -14.60 -0.84
CA PHE A 41 5.69 -13.80 -1.89
C PHE A 41 4.24 -14.24 -2.07
N LEU A 42 3.33 -13.26 -2.05
CA LEU A 42 1.93 -13.44 -2.42
C LEU A 42 1.76 -13.43 -3.94
N LEU A 43 2.54 -12.57 -4.60
CA LEU A 43 2.58 -12.42 -6.05
C LEU A 43 4.04 -12.14 -6.47
N ARG A 44 4.45 -12.60 -7.65
CA ARG A 44 5.81 -12.42 -8.15
C ARG A 44 5.85 -11.62 -9.44
N THR A 45 6.92 -10.90 -9.63
CA THR A 45 7.26 -10.29 -10.94
C THR A 45 7.19 -11.34 -12.03
N GLY A 46 6.53 -11.01 -13.16
CA GLY A 46 6.31 -11.90 -14.28
C GLY A 46 5.00 -12.67 -14.25
N ASP A 47 4.32 -12.75 -13.10
CA ASP A 47 2.97 -13.31 -13.00
C ASP A 47 1.91 -12.36 -13.58
N THR A 48 0.71 -12.88 -13.83
CA THR A 48 -0.49 -12.08 -14.09
C THR A 48 -1.34 -11.98 -12.83
N ALA A 49 -2.01 -10.85 -12.62
CA ALA A 49 -2.94 -10.69 -11.51
C ALA A 49 -4.39 -10.64 -12.05
N GLU A 50 -5.20 -11.64 -11.70
CA GLU A 50 -6.64 -11.67 -12.01
C GLU A 50 -7.51 -11.28 -10.82
N SER A 51 -6.91 -11.05 -9.66
CA SER A 51 -7.60 -10.72 -8.42
C SER A 51 -6.98 -9.52 -7.73
N ILE A 52 -7.85 -8.71 -7.13
CA ILE A 52 -7.46 -7.64 -6.20
C ILE A 52 -7.22 -8.29 -4.85
N GLY A 53 -6.05 -8.06 -4.26
CA GLY A 53 -5.75 -8.49 -2.90
C GLY A 53 -6.18 -7.45 -1.87
N LEU A 54 -6.80 -7.87 -0.77
CA LEU A 54 -7.10 -7.06 0.41
C LEU A 54 -6.43 -7.68 1.62
N VAL A 55 -5.62 -6.91 2.32
CA VAL A 55 -4.98 -7.37 3.56
C VAL A 55 -6.02 -7.44 4.68
N LEU A 56 -6.21 -8.61 5.27
CA LEU A 56 -7.10 -8.82 6.41
C LEU A 56 -6.34 -8.74 7.75
N SER A 57 -5.12 -9.26 7.79
CA SER A 57 -4.20 -9.13 8.93
C SER A 57 -2.75 -9.13 8.46
N GLY A 58 -1.85 -8.57 9.25
CA GLY A 58 -0.45 -8.42 8.90
C GLY A 58 -0.20 -7.25 7.96
N SER A 59 0.93 -7.29 7.23
CA SER A 59 1.32 -6.25 6.26
C SER A 59 2.11 -6.83 5.11
N VAL A 60 1.95 -6.22 3.93
CA VAL A 60 2.68 -6.56 2.71
C VAL A 60 3.48 -5.38 2.20
N LEU A 61 4.60 -5.66 1.56
CA LEU A 61 5.40 -4.71 0.80
C LEU A 61 5.22 -4.98 -0.70
N VAL A 62 4.94 -3.94 -1.47
CA VAL A 62 5.02 -3.99 -2.92
C VAL A 62 6.44 -3.57 -3.29
N VAL A 63 7.21 -4.50 -3.83
CA VAL A 63 8.64 -4.31 -4.07
C VAL A 63 8.98 -4.53 -5.54
N GLN A 64 9.99 -3.83 -5.99
CA GLN A 64 10.66 -4.06 -7.26
C GLN A 64 12.11 -4.42 -6.96
N GLU A 65 12.58 -5.54 -7.50
CA GLU A 65 13.97 -5.97 -7.36
C GLU A 65 14.61 -6.03 -8.75
N ASP A 66 15.82 -5.54 -8.83
CA ASP A 66 16.63 -5.67 -10.05
C ASP A 66 17.46 -6.97 -10.03
N ILE A 67 18.12 -7.26 -11.15
CA ILE A 67 18.95 -8.44 -11.33
C ILE A 67 20.18 -8.49 -10.39
N TRP A 68 20.54 -7.36 -9.78
CA TRP A 68 21.64 -7.25 -8.80
C TRP A 68 21.16 -7.36 -7.35
N GLY A 69 19.83 -7.54 -7.13
CA GLY A 69 19.25 -7.67 -5.79
C GLY A 69 18.97 -6.35 -5.09
N ASN A 70 19.09 -5.21 -5.80
CA ASN A 70 18.67 -3.93 -5.25
C ASN A 70 17.14 -3.92 -5.14
N ARG A 71 16.65 -3.60 -3.95
CA ARG A 71 15.22 -3.55 -3.65
C ARG A 71 14.73 -2.11 -3.57
N ASN A 72 13.65 -1.82 -4.29
CA ASN A 72 12.89 -0.59 -4.16
C ASN A 72 11.50 -0.90 -3.62
N ILE A 73 11.12 -0.33 -2.49
CA ILE A 73 9.76 -0.44 -1.94
C ILE A 73 8.88 0.59 -2.63
N LEU A 74 7.89 0.13 -3.39
CA LEU A 74 6.94 1.02 -4.05
C LEU A 74 5.84 1.49 -3.10
N SER A 75 5.31 0.56 -2.29
CA SER A 75 4.29 0.86 -1.28
C SER A 75 4.25 -0.22 -0.21
N LYS A 76 3.55 0.08 0.88
CA LYS A 76 3.20 -0.86 1.94
C LYS A 76 1.68 -0.87 2.09
N ALA A 77 1.11 -2.05 2.34
CA ALA A 77 -0.31 -2.19 2.63
C ALA A 77 -0.51 -2.99 3.93
N GLY A 78 -1.33 -2.43 4.82
CA GLY A 78 -1.77 -3.05 6.07
C GLY A 78 -3.25 -3.44 6.02
N PRO A 79 -3.85 -3.84 7.16
CA PRO A 79 -5.24 -4.27 7.23
C PRO A 79 -6.22 -3.25 6.64
N GLY A 80 -7.15 -3.72 5.82
CA GLY A 80 -8.13 -2.90 5.11
C GLY A 80 -7.62 -2.25 3.82
N GLN A 81 -6.33 -2.39 3.49
CA GLN A 81 -5.74 -1.82 2.28
C GLN A 81 -5.57 -2.87 1.18
N THR A 82 -5.74 -2.45 -0.08
CA THR A 82 -5.64 -3.35 -1.22
C THR A 82 -4.23 -3.35 -1.82
N PHE A 83 -3.90 -4.44 -2.53
CA PHE A 83 -2.71 -4.56 -3.37
C PHE A 83 -3.06 -5.18 -4.72
N ALA A 84 -2.18 -5.04 -5.71
CA ALA A 84 -2.31 -5.56 -7.08
C ALA A 84 -3.54 -5.07 -7.88
N ALA A 85 -4.36 -4.14 -7.37
CA ALA A 85 -5.58 -3.69 -8.02
C ALA A 85 -5.35 -3.14 -9.43
N ALA A 86 -4.30 -2.35 -9.65
CA ALA A 86 -3.99 -1.79 -10.96
C ALA A 86 -3.70 -2.88 -12.00
N TYR A 87 -2.93 -3.90 -11.62
CA TYR A 87 -2.62 -5.03 -12.52
C TYR A 87 -3.83 -5.89 -12.79
N ALA A 88 -4.64 -6.19 -11.76
CA ALA A 88 -5.88 -6.93 -11.93
C ALA A 88 -6.86 -6.23 -12.87
N CYS A 89 -6.89 -4.89 -12.86
CA CYS A 89 -7.72 -4.09 -13.75
C CYS A 89 -7.10 -3.84 -15.14
N ALA A 90 -5.86 -4.29 -15.39
CA ALA A 90 -5.16 -4.14 -16.67
C ALA A 90 -4.92 -5.53 -17.32
N PRO A 91 -5.92 -6.09 -18.04
CA PRO A 91 -5.84 -7.45 -18.56
C PRO A 91 -4.60 -7.67 -19.43
N GLY A 92 -3.93 -8.81 -19.21
CA GLY A 92 -2.72 -9.18 -19.95
C GLY A 92 -1.42 -8.49 -19.49
N SER A 93 -1.49 -7.57 -18.54
CA SER A 93 -0.30 -6.95 -17.96
C SER A 93 0.42 -7.92 -17.03
N LEU A 94 1.71 -8.15 -17.28
CA LEU A 94 2.58 -8.86 -16.35
C LEU A 94 2.96 -7.94 -15.18
N LEU A 95 3.04 -8.50 -13.98
CA LEU A 95 3.56 -7.79 -12.83
C LEU A 95 5.04 -7.42 -13.06
N ASN A 96 5.37 -6.16 -12.92
CA ASN A 96 6.75 -5.69 -12.84
C ASN A 96 7.19 -5.45 -11.39
N VAL A 97 6.39 -5.94 -10.44
CA VAL A 97 6.60 -5.87 -9.00
C VAL A 97 6.27 -7.21 -8.36
N SER A 98 6.79 -7.43 -7.15
CA SER A 98 6.39 -8.55 -6.31
C SER A 98 5.64 -8.02 -5.08
N VAL A 99 4.76 -8.84 -4.50
CA VAL A 99 4.09 -8.56 -3.23
C VAL A 99 4.63 -9.53 -2.19
N LEU A 100 5.33 -9.01 -1.19
CA LEU A 100 6.04 -9.74 -0.15
C LEU A 100 5.34 -9.59 1.20
N ALA A 101 5.11 -10.68 1.91
CA ALA A 101 4.62 -10.69 3.29
C ALA A 101 5.71 -10.16 4.24
N GLU A 102 5.53 -8.96 4.79
CA GLU A 102 6.44 -8.38 5.78
C GLU A 102 6.27 -9.02 7.17
N THR A 103 5.06 -9.41 7.48
CA THR A 103 4.66 -10.15 8.68
C THR A 103 3.86 -11.37 8.24
N PRO A 104 3.46 -12.31 9.12
CA PRO A 104 2.43 -13.28 8.76
C PRO A 104 1.16 -12.54 8.28
N VAL A 105 0.66 -12.90 7.10
CA VAL A 105 -0.45 -12.19 6.41
C VAL A 105 -1.61 -13.13 6.21
N THR A 106 -2.81 -12.66 6.47
CA THR A 106 -4.05 -13.20 5.91
C THR A 106 -4.57 -12.18 4.88
N ALA A 107 -4.78 -12.63 3.66
CA ALA A 107 -5.29 -11.79 2.57
C ALA A 107 -6.57 -12.38 1.99
N MET A 108 -7.47 -11.50 1.56
CA MET A 108 -8.62 -11.85 0.76
C MET A 108 -8.36 -11.44 -0.70
N PHE A 109 -8.61 -12.34 -1.63
CA PHE A 109 -8.53 -12.08 -3.06
C PHE A 109 -9.93 -11.99 -3.65
N LEU A 110 -10.18 -10.92 -4.40
CA LEU A 110 -11.45 -10.66 -5.09
C LEU A 110 -11.20 -10.80 -6.59
N ASN A 111 -11.97 -11.66 -7.26
CA ASN A 111 -11.88 -11.78 -8.71
C ASN A 111 -12.27 -10.46 -9.38
N VAL A 112 -11.36 -9.89 -10.17
CA VAL A 112 -11.59 -8.57 -10.80
C VAL A 112 -12.74 -8.62 -11.81
N LYS A 113 -12.95 -9.74 -12.51
CA LYS A 113 -14.07 -9.90 -13.47
C LYS A 113 -15.40 -9.83 -12.73
N SER A 114 -15.50 -10.47 -11.54
CA SER A 114 -16.70 -10.42 -10.71
C SER A 114 -16.93 -9.05 -10.08
N VAL A 115 -15.85 -8.27 -9.83
CA VAL A 115 -15.95 -6.88 -9.36
C VAL A 115 -16.45 -5.95 -10.48
N LEU A 116 -15.93 -6.09 -11.71
CA LEU A 116 -16.20 -5.19 -12.82
C LEU A 116 -17.49 -5.54 -13.59
N ASN A 117 -17.92 -6.80 -13.58
CA ASN A 117 -19.14 -7.22 -14.25
C ASN A 117 -20.37 -6.83 -13.42
N VAL A 118 -21.23 -6.03 -14.03
CA VAL A 118 -22.51 -5.67 -13.42
C VAL A 118 -23.37 -6.92 -13.32
N CYS A 119 -23.81 -7.25 -12.10
CA CYS A 119 -24.75 -8.33 -11.85
C CYS A 119 -26.02 -8.14 -12.72
N PRO A 120 -26.62 -9.22 -13.28
CA PRO A 120 -27.85 -9.14 -14.06
C PRO A 120 -29.01 -8.43 -13.37
N SER A 121 -29.00 -8.39 -12.03
CA SER A 121 -29.96 -7.66 -11.20
C SER A 121 -29.64 -6.16 -11.05
N ALA A 122 -28.64 -5.62 -11.78
CA ALA A 122 -28.24 -4.21 -11.75
C ALA A 122 -28.12 -3.66 -10.31
N CYS A 123 -27.53 -4.44 -9.38
CA CYS A 123 -27.53 -4.07 -7.99
C CYS A 123 -26.66 -2.82 -7.75
N GLU A 124 -27.19 -1.87 -7.02
CA GLU A 124 -26.54 -0.59 -6.70
C GLU A 124 -25.17 -0.76 -6.02
N HIS A 125 -24.98 -1.91 -5.36
CA HIS A 125 -23.75 -2.25 -4.64
C HIS A 125 -22.56 -2.48 -5.56
N HIS A 126 -22.74 -3.10 -6.75
CA HIS A 126 -21.67 -3.25 -7.74
C HIS A 126 -21.20 -1.90 -8.30
N SER A 127 -22.12 -1.00 -8.58
CA SER A 127 -21.75 0.35 -9.01
C SER A 127 -20.96 1.12 -7.94
N ARG A 128 -21.24 0.84 -6.67
CA ARG A 128 -20.54 1.46 -5.54
C ARG A 128 -19.12 0.93 -5.39
N ILE A 129 -18.92 -0.39 -5.44
CA ILE A 129 -17.58 -0.99 -5.34
C ILE A 129 -16.70 -0.57 -6.52
N ILE A 130 -17.23 -0.49 -7.74
CA ILE A 130 -16.51 0.00 -8.92
C ILE A 130 -16.08 1.46 -8.70
N ARG A 131 -16.95 2.31 -8.19
CA ARG A 131 -16.68 3.72 -7.89
C ARG A 131 -15.60 3.86 -6.82
N ASN A 132 -15.68 3.05 -5.76
CA ASN A 132 -14.69 3.00 -4.69
C ASN A 132 -13.33 2.52 -5.22
N LEU A 133 -13.31 1.49 -6.06
CA LEU A 133 -12.09 0.98 -6.71
C LEU A 133 -11.43 2.06 -7.58
N LEU A 134 -12.22 2.81 -8.35
CA LEU A 134 -11.72 3.92 -9.17
C LEU A 134 -11.08 5.01 -8.29
N GLY A 135 -11.73 5.38 -7.18
CA GLY A 135 -11.20 6.33 -6.20
C GLY A 135 -9.89 5.86 -5.59
N GLU A 136 -9.81 4.57 -5.23
CA GLU A 136 -8.60 3.98 -4.66
C GLU A 136 -7.44 3.93 -5.66
N LEU A 137 -7.71 3.59 -6.93
CA LEU A 137 -6.70 3.62 -7.99
C LEU A 137 -6.20 5.05 -8.26
N ALA A 138 -7.10 6.03 -8.24
CA ALA A 138 -6.75 7.45 -8.38
C ALA A 138 -5.86 7.91 -7.21
N GLU A 139 -6.21 7.58 -5.97
CA GLU A 139 -5.40 7.90 -4.78
C GLU A 139 -4.00 7.28 -4.87
N LYS A 140 -3.91 5.99 -5.25
CA LYS A 140 -2.62 5.33 -5.43
C LYS A 140 -1.79 5.99 -6.51
N ASN A 141 -2.40 6.42 -7.62
CA ASN A 141 -1.70 7.15 -8.67
C ASN A 141 -1.14 8.50 -8.17
N LEU A 142 -1.91 9.25 -7.36
CA LEU A 142 -1.42 10.49 -6.73
C LEU A 142 -0.23 10.22 -5.80
N ARG A 143 -0.28 9.17 -4.98
CA ARG A 143 0.84 8.77 -4.10
C ARG A 143 2.09 8.34 -4.89
N PHE A 144 1.93 7.72 -6.05
CA PHE A 144 3.05 7.45 -6.94
C PHE A 144 3.67 8.73 -7.49
N GLY A 145 2.86 9.74 -7.83
CA GLY A 145 3.34 11.07 -8.20
C GLY A 145 4.16 11.75 -7.09
N GLU A 146 3.68 11.70 -5.86
CA GLU A 146 4.41 12.19 -4.68
C GLU A 146 5.76 11.46 -4.52
N LYS A 147 5.75 10.12 -4.61
CA LYS A 147 6.98 9.32 -4.53
C LYS A 147 7.98 9.72 -5.62
N LEU A 148 7.55 9.92 -6.85
CA LEU A 148 8.42 10.40 -7.94
C LEU A 148 9.03 11.75 -7.60
N THR A 149 8.26 12.66 -6.99
CA THR A 149 8.75 13.97 -6.52
C THR A 149 9.84 13.80 -5.47
N HIS A 150 9.67 12.89 -4.50
CA HIS A 150 10.69 12.62 -3.47
C HIS A 150 11.95 12.01 -4.09
N MET A 151 11.80 11.02 -4.96
CA MET A 151 12.93 10.34 -5.61
C MET A 151 13.69 11.26 -6.58
N GLY A 152 13.01 12.23 -7.20
CA GLY A 152 13.60 13.23 -8.08
C GLY A 152 14.51 14.24 -7.37
N GLN A 153 14.48 14.30 -6.05
CA GLN A 153 15.39 15.17 -5.27
C GLN A 153 16.83 14.69 -5.39
N ARG A 154 17.79 15.62 -5.50
CA ARG A 154 19.20 15.31 -5.77
C ARG A 154 19.95 14.72 -4.57
N THR A 155 19.62 15.12 -3.35
CA THR A 155 20.33 14.71 -2.14
C THR A 155 19.44 13.92 -1.20
N THR A 156 20.03 13.06 -0.36
CA THR A 156 19.33 12.33 0.69
C THR A 156 18.55 13.26 1.61
N ARG A 157 19.13 14.41 1.99
CA ARG A 157 18.46 15.44 2.78
C ARG A 157 17.21 15.96 2.08
N ALA A 158 17.32 16.37 0.82
CA ALA A 158 16.19 16.91 0.07
C ALA A 158 15.08 15.85 -0.12
N LYS A 159 15.43 14.58 -0.34
CA LYS A 159 14.47 13.47 -0.39
C LYS A 159 13.73 13.30 0.94
N LEU A 160 14.45 13.31 2.08
CA LEU A 160 13.87 13.22 3.41
C LEU A 160 12.95 14.41 3.71
N MET A 161 13.40 15.63 3.44
CA MET A 161 12.58 16.84 3.64
C MET A 161 11.31 16.81 2.79
N SER A 162 11.42 16.43 1.52
CA SER A 162 10.28 16.29 0.63
C SER A 162 9.27 15.25 1.15
N TYR A 163 9.75 14.09 1.61
CA TYR A 163 8.91 13.03 2.16
C TYR A 163 8.22 13.47 3.46
N PHE A 164 8.97 13.99 4.43
CA PHE A 164 8.40 14.42 5.71
C PHE A 164 7.44 15.61 5.58
N SER A 165 7.72 16.53 4.66
CA SER A 165 6.81 17.63 4.35
C SER A 165 5.46 17.14 3.82
N ALA A 166 5.48 16.17 2.90
CA ALA A 166 4.26 15.57 2.37
C ALA A 166 3.49 14.80 3.47
N GLU A 167 4.18 14.04 4.32
CA GLU A 167 3.53 13.34 5.44
C GLU A 167 2.91 14.33 6.45
N ALA A 168 3.61 15.40 6.80
CA ALA A 168 3.10 16.42 7.71
C ALA A 168 1.85 17.12 7.13
N GLN A 169 1.88 17.48 5.83
CA GLN A 169 0.72 18.09 5.15
C GLN A 169 -0.47 17.12 5.10
N ARG A 170 -0.23 15.85 4.77
CA ARG A 170 -1.28 14.82 4.68
C ARG A 170 -1.94 14.54 6.03
N LEU A 171 -1.16 14.53 7.12
CA LEU A 171 -1.63 14.23 8.47
C LEU A 171 -2.11 15.47 9.22
N GLY A 172 -1.80 16.68 8.74
CA GLY A 172 -2.12 17.94 9.41
C GLY A 172 -1.38 18.16 10.73
N THR A 173 -0.22 17.50 10.91
CA THR A 173 0.59 17.58 12.12
C THR A 173 2.08 17.46 11.80
N TYR A 174 2.92 18.05 12.63
CA TYR A 174 4.38 17.94 12.57
C TYR A 174 4.94 16.79 13.41
N GLU A 175 4.10 16.03 14.11
CA GLU A 175 4.45 14.87 14.90
C GLU A 175 3.67 13.65 14.37
N PHE A 176 4.40 12.62 13.90
CA PHE A 176 3.78 11.48 13.24
C PHE A 176 4.67 10.23 13.22
N ASP A 177 4.04 9.09 13.04
CA ASP A 177 4.70 7.82 12.75
C ASP A 177 4.71 7.54 11.25
N ILE A 178 5.85 7.06 10.73
CA ILE A 178 5.93 6.54 9.37
C ILE A 178 5.78 5.02 9.35
N PRO A 179 5.22 4.43 8.28
CA PRO A 179 5.00 2.98 8.22
C PRO A 179 6.27 2.17 7.94
N PHE A 180 7.42 2.83 7.82
CA PHE A 180 8.67 2.23 7.39
C PHE A 180 9.68 2.09 8.53
N SER A 181 10.38 0.95 8.58
CA SER A 181 11.64 0.84 9.31
C SER A 181 12.73 1.69 8.62
N ARG A 182 13.90 1.84 9.25
CA ARG A 182 15.01 2.64 8.68
C ARG A 182 15.50 2.07 7.34
N GLN A 183 15.58 0.74 7.21
CA GLN A 183 15.93 0.09 5.95
C GLN A 183 14.85 0.33 4.90
N GLN A 184 13.59 0.13 5.26
CA GLN A 184 12.46 0.31 4.34
C GLN A 184 12.33 1.77 3.86
N LEU A 185 12.60 2.76 4.72
CA LEU A 185 12.61 4.16 4.29
C LEU A 185 13.75 4.44 3.29
N ALA A 186 14.90 3.82 3.49
CA ALA A 186 16.01 3.92 2.54
C ALA A 186 15.66 3.27 1.20
N ASP A 187 15.06 2.08 1.21
CA ASP A 187 14.60 1.38 0.01
C ASP A 187 13.45 2.16 -0.69
N TYR A 188 12.55 2.80 0.08
CA TYR A 188 11.47 3.62 -0.46
C TYR A 188 11.97 4.89 -1.15
N LEU A 189 12.99 5.56 -0.58
CA LEU A 189 13.58 6.79 -1.13
C LEU A 189 14.73 6.53 -2.12
N ALA A 190 15.07 5.26 -2.38
CA ALA A 190 16.19 4.83 -3.21
C ALA A 190 17.50 5.53 -2.79
N VAL A 191 17.91 5.29 -1.54
CA VAL A 191 19.17 5.80 -0.94
C VAL A 191 19.81 4.73 -0.08
N GLU A 192 21.13 4.85 0.16
CA GLU A 192 21.84 3.98 1.09
C GLU A 192 21.38 4.19 2.53
N ARG A 193 21.11 3.09 3.26
CA ARG A 193 20.66 3.12 4.66
C ARG A 193 21.62 3.85 5.58
N SER A 194 22.93 3.64 5.40
CA SER A 194 23.98 4.29 6.18
C SER A 194 23.97 5.82 5.96
N GLY A 195 23.90 6.25 4.70
CA GLY A 195 23.79 7.64 4.32
C GLY A 195 22.51 8.31 4.84
N LEU A 196 21.37 7.62 4.78
CA LEU A 196 20.10 8.08 5.33
C LEU A 196 20.20 8.27 6.85
N SER A 197 20.78 7.30 7.57
CA SER A 197 20.94 7.40 9.04
C SER A 197 21.87 8.52 9.45
N LEU A 198 22.98 8.71 8.73
CA LEU A 198 23.91 9.82 8.96
C LEU A 198 23.20 11.18 8.73
N GLU A 199 22.45 11.30 7.66
CA GLU A 199 21.77 12.55 7.33
C GLU A 199 20.67 12.90 8.34
N LEU A 200 19.90 11.93 8.80
CA LEU A 200 18.93 12.12 9.89
C LEU A 200 19.61 12.59 11.20
N GLY A 201 20.78 12.04 11.51
CA GLY A 201 21.58 12.47 12.66
C GLY A 201 22.01 13.94 12.55
N LYS A 202 22.44 14.38 11.35
CA LYS A 202 22.77 15.79 11.07
C LYS A 202 21.55 16.69 11.21
N MET A 203 20.42 16.34 10.57
CA MET A 203 19.18 17.12 10.65
C MET A 203 18.70 17.26 12.11
N ARG A 204 18.90 16.24 12.94
CA ARG A 204 18.61 16.29 14.38
C ARG A 204 19.54 17.25 15.12
N SER A 205 20.85 17.19 14.86
CA SER A 205 21.83 18.09 15.51
C SER A 205 21.65 19.54 15.10
N GLU A 206 21.14 19.81 13.90
CA GLU A 206 20.78 21.12 13.39
C GLU A 206 19.44 21.63 13.94
N GLY A 207 18.69 20.80 14.67
CA GLY A 207 17.40 21.19 15.26
C GLY A 207 16.24 21.20 14.28
N LEU A 208 16.35 20.59 13.09
CA LEU A 208 15.30 20.56 12.08
C LEU A 208 14.22 19.53 12.40
N LEU A 209 14.59 18.44 13.07
CA LEU A 209 13.67 17.38 13.49
C LEU A 209 14.20 16.63 14.72
N ASP A 210 13.31 15.87 15.36
CA ASP A 210 13.69 14.81 16.30
C ASP A 210 13.02 13.51 15.89
N PHE A 211 13.57 12.36 16.33
CA PHE A 211 13.00 11.08 16.01
C PHE A 211 13.36 9.99 17.02
N HIS A 212 12.44 9.04 17.17
CA HIS A 212 12.67 7.77 17.84
C HIS A 212 12.09 6.63 17.00
N LYS A 213 12.97 5.75 16.45
CA LYS A 213 12.57 4.69 15.52
C LYS A 213 11.81 5.24 14.30
N SER A 214 10.50 4.92 14.17
CA SER A 214 9.61 5.39 13.10
C SER A 214 8.82 6.64 13.45
N HIS A 215 8.95 7.13 14.67
CA HIS A 215 8.29 8.35 15.14
C HIS A 215 9.14 9.57 14.85
N PHE A 216 8.55 10.63 14.27
CA PHE A 216 9.24 11.86 13.86
C PHE A 216 8.49 13.10 14.38
N ILE A 217 9.28 14.10 14.78
CA ILE A 217 8.81 15.44 15.19
C ILE A 217 9.58 16.46 14.35
N LEU A 218 8.88 17.18 13.48
CA LEU A 218 9.48 18.26 12.69
C LEU A 218 9.47 19.54 13.52
N LYS A 219 10.60 20.24 13.53
CA LYS A 219 10.79 21.52 14.22
C LYS A 219 10.80 22.64 13.18
N VAL A 220 9.60 23.12 12.86
CA VAL A 220 9.36 24.19 11.88
C VAL A 220 9.19 25.52 12.57
#